data_3c6a35554fb6faf21bd8f103072bf926
#
_entry.id   3c6a35554fb6faf21bd8f103072bf926
#
_cell.length_a   1.000
_cell.length_b   1.000
_cell.length_c   1.000
_cell.angle_alpha   90.00
_cell.angle_beta   90.00
_cell.angle_gamma   90.00
#
_symmetry.space_group_name_H-M   'P 1'
#
loop_
_entity.id
_entity.type
_entity.pdbx_description
1 polymer ?
#
loop_
_entity_poly.entity_id
_entity_poly.type
_entity_poly.pdbx_seq_one_letter_code
_entity_poly.pdbx_strand_id
1 'polypeptide(L)'
;TWTYANIETMKGQLKSMGLSLDWSRELATCSPDYYRHQQTLFLDFLKAGLVERKLSKVNWDPVDHTVLANEQVIEGRGWRSGALVEQRELTQWFFKITAYSDELLDALSTLDKWPEKVRLMQANWIGRSEGMLVRWALDAETAPKGHEEHEIYTTRPDTLFGASFMAIAPDHPLARAAAETNPELAAFSDECRRMGTSVADLESAEKRGFDTGIRAVHPFDPDWTVPVYVANFILMDYGTGAIFGCPSGDQRDLDFARAYDLPVVPVILPAGAKAEGFTVGDTAVDGDGTMINS
;
A
#
# COMPACT_ATOMS: atom_id res chain seq x y z
N THR A 1 35.20 16.45 1.14
CA THR A 1 35.62 17.89 1.07
C THR A 1 34.41 18.82 1.00
N TRP A 2 33.48 18.62 0.08
CA TRP A 2 32.28 19.46 -0.06
C TRP A 2 31.40 19.50 1.22
N THR A 3 31.14 18.36 1.84
CA THR A 3 30.35 18.25 3.07
C THR A 3 30.96 19.09 4.21
N TYR A 4 32.27 18.95 4.42
CA TYR A 4 32.95 19.73 5.49
C TYR A 4 33.00 21.23 5.21
N ALA A 5 33.09 21.63 3.94
CA ALA A 5 33.02 23.05 3.57
C ALA A 5 31.62 23.61 3.90
N ASN A 6 30.56 22.85 3.63
CA ASN A 6 29.19 23.23 4.00
C ASN A 6 28.99 23.30 5.52
N ILE A 7 29.56 22.37 6.29
CA ILE A 7 29.51 22.40 7.76
C ILE A 7 30.13 23.70 8.27
N GLU A 8 31.31 24.09 7.79
CA GLU A 8 31.95 25.33 8.20
C GLU A 8 31.14 26.57 7.80
N THR A 9 30.54 26.59 6.63
CA THR A 9 29.63 27.66 6.19
C THR A 9 28.45 27.80 7.12
N MET A 10 27.72 26.68 7.39
CA MET A 10 26.57 26.67 8.29
C MET A 10 26.94 27.08 9.72
N LYS A 11 28.09 26.63 10.21
CA LYS A 11 28.62 27.00 11.52
C LYS A 11 28.90 28.52 11.61
N GLY A 12 29.48 29.10 10.56
CA GLY A 12 29.65 30.55 10.45
C GLY A 12 28.35 31.31 10.49
N GLN A 13 27.32 30.82 9.77
CA GLN A 13 25.96 31.40 9.77
C GLN A 13 25.32 31.33 11.15
N LEU A 14 25.34 30.16 11.81
CA LEU A 14 24.78 29.97 13.16
C LEU A 14 25.48 30.87 14.20
N LYS A 15 26.81 31.03 14.11
CA LYS A 15 27.54 31.96 14.98
C LYS A 15 27.13 33.40 14.75
N SER A 16 26.91 33.82 13.50
CA SER A 16 26.48 35.19 13.17
C SER A 16 25.07 35.51 13.72
N MET A 17 24.23 34.48 13.94
CA MET A 17 22.93 34.63 14.58
C MET A 17 22.99 34.80 16.09
N GLY A 18 24.17 34.69 16.70
CA GLY A 18 24.34 34.86 18.15
C GLY A 18 23.80 33.69 19.00
N LEU A 19 23.69 32.50 18.41
CA LEU A 19 23.20 31.31 19.14
C LEU A 19 24.24 30.83 20.14
N SER A 20 23.83 30.57 21.38
CA SER A 20 24.67 30.06 22.47
C SER A 20 24.85 28.55 22.41
N LEU A 21 25.50 28.07 21.33
CA LEU A 21 25.80 26.66 21.13
C LEU A 21 27.17 26.32 21.69
N ASP A 22 27.29 25.17 22.36
CA ASP A 22 28.55 24.62 22.80
C ASP A 22 29.31 23.94 21.64
N TRP A 23 30.12 24.66 20.93
CA TRP A 23 30.88 24.17 19.77
C TRP A 23 31.93 23.11 20.12
N SER A 24 32.29 22.93 21.41
CA SER A 24 33.17 21.85 21.84
C SER A 24 32.53 20.47 21.74
N ARG A 25 31.19 20.43 21.63
CA ARG A 25 30.39 19.21 21.49
C ARG A 25 29.94 18.98 20.06
N GLU A 26 30.55 19.65 19.10
CA GLU A 26 30.29 19.46 17.67
C GLU A 26 30.67 18.04 17.25
N LEU A 27 29.81 17.43 16.44
CA LEU A 27 30.03 16.14 15.80
C LEU A 27 29.54 16.17 14.34
N ALA A 28 30.16 15.37 13.50
CA ALA A 28 29.74 15.22 12.11
C ALA A 28 29.27 13.77 11.88
N THR A 29 28.01 13.59 11.54
CA THR A 29 27.41 12.26 11.29
C THR A 29 28.03 11.54 10.10
N CYS A 30 28.70 12.27 9.20
CA CYS A 30 29.43 11.74 8.06
C CYS A 30 30.87 11.29 8.39
N SER A 31 31.36 11.49 9.65
CA SER A 31 32.68 11.06 10.05
C SER A 31 32.74 9.58 10.42
N PRO A 32 33.86 8.88 10.14
CA PRO A 32 34.04 7.48 10.55
C PRO A 32 33.86 7.25 12.04
N ASP A 33 34.27 8.20 12.87
CA ASP A 33 34.13 8.13 14.32
C ASP A 33 32.66 8.11 14.78
N TYR A 34 31.78 8.70 14.00
CA TYR A 34 30.36 8.67 14.27
C TYR A 34 29.70 7.42 13.67
N TYR A 35 29.77 7.20 12.35
CA TYR A 35 29.01 6.14 11.70
C TYR A 35 29.49 4.73 12.00
N ARG A 36 30.71 4.53 12.53
CA ARG A 36 31.15 3.22 13.03
C ARG A 36 30.22 2.66 14.10
N HIS A 37 29.62 3.52 14.92
CA HIS A 37 28.66 3.09 15.94
C HIS A 37 27.35 2.61 15.31
N GLN A 38 26.88 3.27 14.24
CA GLN A 38 25.71 2.83 13.48
C GLN A 38 26.00 1.48 12.78
N GLN A 39 27.20 1.30 12.22
CA GLN A 39 27.60 0.02 11.62
C GLN A 39 27.67 -1.10 12.66
N THR A 40 28.16 -0.82 13.86
CA THR A 40 28.16 -1.79 14.96
C THR A 40 26.73 -2.17 15.35
N LEU A 41 25.84 -1.18 15.51
CA LEU A 41 24.43 -1.41 15.84
C LEU A 41 23.73 -2.26 14.75
N PHE A 42 24.02 -1.98 13.47
CA PHE A 42 23.50 -2.77 12.36
C PHE A 42 23.95 -4.25 12.47
N LEU A 43 25.22 -4.49 12.79
CA LEU A 43 25.74 -5.85 12.96
C LEU A 43 25.09 -6.57 14.16
N ASP A 44 24.77 -5.85 15.22
CA ASP A 44 24.08 -6.41 16.37
C ASP A 44 22.62 -6.79 16.01
N PHE A 45 21.92 -5.96 15.23
CA PHE A 45 20.59 -6.30 14.71
C PHE A 45 20.65 -7.49 13.74
N LEU A 46 21.68 -7.58 12.91
CA LEU A 46 21.88 -8.72 12.02
C LEU A 46 22.10 -10.01 12.82
N LYS A 47 22.95 -9.99 13.85
CA LYS A 47 23.17 -11.13 14.75
C LYS A 47 21.89 -11.54 15.50
N ALA A 48 21.07 -10.58 15.87
CA ALA A 48 19.77 -10.81 16.52
C ALA A 48 18.69 -11.31 15.54
N GLY A 49 19.00 -11.44 14.24
CA GLY A 49 18.05 -11.91 13.23
C GLY A 49 16.98 -10.90 12.83
N LEU A 50 17.16 -9.62 13.20
CA LEU A 50 16.22 -8.52 12.94
C LEU A 50 16.43 -7.82 11.60
N VAL A 51 17.43 -8.25 10.84
CA VAL A 51 17.76 -7.72 9.52
C VAL A 51 17.82 -8.85 8.52
N GLU A 52 17.28 -8.62 7.33
CA GLU A 52 17.30 -9.56 6.22
C GLU A 52 17.67 -8.88 4.90
N ARG A 53 18.20 -9.65 3.96
CA ARG A 53 18.37 -9.21 2.58
C ARG A 53 17.28 -9.81 1.72
N LYS A 54 16.57 -8.98 0.98
CA LYS A 54 15.58 -9.42 0.01
C LYS A 54 15.56 -8.53 -1.22
N LEU A 55 15.06 -9.09 -2.32
CA LEU A 55 14.78 -8.34 -3.53
C LEU A 55 13.57 -7.44 -3.28
N SER A 56 13.67 -6.18 -3.66
CA SER A 56 12.57 -5.21 -3.54
C SER A 56 12.62 -4.23 -4.70
N LYS A 57 11.45 -3.77 -5.12
CA LYS A 57 11.32 -2.66 -6.05
C LYS A 57 11.67 -1.35 -5.34
N VAL A 58 12.47 -0.54 -6.02
CA VAL A 58 12.91 0.76 -5.52
C VAL A 58 12.75 1.82 -6.61
N ASN A 59 12.53 3.06 -6.20
CA ASN A 59 12.60 4.20 -7.09
C ASN A 59 14.06 4.50 -7.40
N TRP A 60 14.45 4.41 -8.65
CA TRP A 60 15.80 4.65 -9.12
C TRP A 60 15.90 5.94 -9.93
N ASP A 61 16.80 6.81 -9.54
CA ASP A 61 17.16 7.99 -10.33
C ASP A 61 18.31 7.64 -11.29
N PRO A 62 18.07 7.65 -12.62
CA PRO A 62 19.09 7.25 -13.59
C PRO A 62 20.18 8.32 -13.79
N VAL A 63 19.97 9.57 -13.35
CA VAL A 63 20.94 10.67 -13.44
C VAL A 63 21.80 10.74 -12.19
N ASP A 64 21.19 10.72 -11.01
CA ASP A 64 21.91 10.73 -9.74
C ASP A 64 22.45 9.34 -9.35
N HIS A 65 22.07 8.27 -10.08
CA HIS A 65 22.45 6.88 -9.83
C HIS A 65 22.21 6.46 -8.38
N THR A 66 21.03 6.78 -7.85
CA THR A 66 20.67 6.52 -6.46
C THR A 66 19.22 6.04 -6.32
N VAL A 67 18.97 5.34 -5.20
CA VAL A 67 17.62 5.01 -4.77
C VAL A 67 16.98 6.22 -4.11
N LEU A 68 15.72 6.50 -4.45
CA LEU A 68 14.92 7.56 -3.88
C LEU A 68 13.82 7.00 -2.97
N ALA A 69 13.62 7.64 -1.82
CA ALA A 69 12.41 7.42 -1.02
C ALA A 69 11.18 7.98 -1.76
N ASN A 70 9.98 7.52 -1.38
CA ASN A 70 8.75 7.97 -2.06
C ASN A 70 8.58 9.50 -2.00
N GLU A 71 8.93 10.12 -0.87
CA GLU A 71 8.86 11.58 -0.67
C GLU A 71 9.86 12.37 -1.54
N GLN A 72 10.81 11.69 -2.15
CA GLN A 72 11.81 12.28 -3.05
C GLN A 72 11.40 12.14 -4.52
N VAL A 73 10.25 11.55 -4.80
CA VAL A 73 9.66 11.44 -6.14
C VAL A 73 8.49 12.42 -6.22
N ILE A 74 8.61 13.43 -7.08
CA ILE A 74 7.60 14.46 -7.30
C ILE A 74 7.12 14.35 -8.75
N GLU A 75 5.84 14.08 -8.96
CA GLU A 75 5.25 13.90 -10.30
C GLU A 75 6.03 12.89 -11.17
N GLY A 76 6.48 11.77 -10.56
CA GLY A 76 7.25 10.74 -11.25
C GLY A 76 8.71 11.11 -11.54
N ARG A 77 9.21 12.21 -10.98
CA ARG A 77 10.57 12.72 -11.20
C ARG A 77 11.35 12.80 -9.90
N GLY A 78 12.65 12.56 -9.99
CA GLY A 78 13.56 12.77 -8.87
C GLY A 78 13.59 14.24 -8.45
N TRP A 79 13.39 14.50 -7.16
CA TRP A 79 13.27 15.85 -6.57
C TRP A 79 14.47 16.76 -6.81
N ARG A 80 15.65 16.18 -7.06
CA ARG A 80 16.90 16.90 -7.29
C ARG A 80 17.30 16.95 -8.75
N SER A 81 17.31 15.79 -9.41
CA SER A 81 17.74 15.67 -10.80
C SER A 81 16.70 16.13 -11.82
N GLY A 82 15.40 16.06 -11.46
CA GLY A 82 14.27 16.24 -12.38
C GLY A 82 14.12 15.11 -13.40
N ALA A 83 14.95 14.06 -13.33
CA ALA A 83 14.86 12.90 -14.22
C ALA A 83 13.62 12.07 -13.93
N LEU A 84 13.06 11.43 -14.95
CA LEU A 84 12.02 10.42 -14.76
C LEU A 84 12.59 9.26 -13.92
N VAL A 85 11.87 8.91 -12.87
CA VAL A 85 12.23 7.82 -11.98
C VAL A 85 11.91 6.49 -12.63
N GLU A 86 12.81 5.52 -12.49
CA GLU A 86 12.64 4.16 -12.94
C GLU A 86 12.34 3.23 -11.76
N GLN A 87 11.45 2.27 -11.94
CA GLN A 87 11.29 1.18 -10.98
C GLN A 87 12.33 0.10 -11.27
N ARG A 88 13.18 -0.21 -10.29
CA ARG A 88 14.21 -1.27 -10.41
C ARG A 88 14.10 -2.26 -9.27
N GLU A 89 14.34 -3.53 -9.56
CA GLU A 89 14.47 -4.56 -8.54
C GLU A 89 15.92 -4.62 -8.07
N LEU A 90 16.15 -4.30 -6.81
CA LEU A 90 17.46 -4.37 -6.17
C LEU A 90 17.40 -5.18 -4.88
N THR A 91 18.48 -5.94 -4.64
CA THR A 91 18.64 -6.61 -3.34
C THR A 91 19.04 -5.59 -2.29
N GLN A 92 18.16 -5.37 -1.32
CA GLN A 92 18.32 -4.39 -0.26
C GLN A 92 18.28 -5.04 1.13
N TRP A 93 18.78 -4.32 2.13
CA TRP A 93 18.66 -4.68 3.53
C TRP A 93 17.37 -4.12 4.12
N PHE A 94 16.65 -4.97 4.84
CA PHE A 94 15.40 -4.60 5.50
C PHE A 94 15.46 -4.94 6.98
N PHE A 95 14.98 -4.03 7.82
CA PHE A 95 14.67 -4.35 9.20
C PHE A 95 13.31 -5.06 9.26
N LYS A 96 13.23 -6.12 10.05
CA LYS A 96 11.98 -6.84 10.32
C LYS A 96 11.15 -6.06 11.35
N ILE A 97 10.67 -4.88 10.97
CA ILE A 97 10.00 -3.94 11.88
C ILE A 97 8.73 -4.51 12.51
N THR A 98 8.07 -5.45 11.84
CA THR A 98 6.85 -6.10 12.33
C THR A 98 7.10 -7.21 13.35
N ALA A 99 8.36 -7.60 13.57
CA ALA A 99 8.70 -8.70 14.53
C ALA A 99 8.28 -8.40 15.97
N TYR A 100 8.13 -7.13 16.32
CA TYR A 100 7.74 -6.67 17.66
C TYR A 100 6.39 -5.95 17.70
N SER A 101 5.58 -6.06 16.66
CA SER A 101 4.30 -5.30 16.58
C SER A 101 3.35 -5.64 17.73
N ASP A 102 3.15 -6.92 18.02
CA ASP A 102 2.29 -7.37 19.11
C ASP A 102 2.84 -6.93 20.47
N GLU A 103 4.15 -7.11 20.71
CA GLU A 103 4.80 -6.71 21.96
C GLU A 103 4.70 -5.18 22.17
N LEU A 104 4.89 -4.39 21.12
CA LEU A 104 4.76 -2.94 21.18
C LEU A 104 3.33 -2.51 21.49
N LEU A 105 2.34 -3.15 20.91
CA LEU A 105 0.94 -2.88 21.19
C LEU A 105 0.57 -3.20 22.63
N ASP A 106 0.96 -4.37 23.12
CA ASP A 106 0.69 -4.81 24.48
C ASP A 106 1.42 -3.92 25.51
N ALA A 107 2.65 -3.51 25.23
CA ALA A 107 3.46 -2.65 26.09
C ALA A 107 2.85 -1.23 26.29
N LEU A 108 1.97 -0.75 25.42
CA LEU A 108 1.26 0.51 25.60
C LEU A 108 0.45 0.54 26.90
N SER A 109 -0.04 -0.63 27.36
CA SER A 109 -0.77 -0.77 28.61
C SER A 109 0.08 -0.47 29.84
N THR A 110 1.41 -0.58 29.74
CA THR A 110 2.37 -0.34 30.84
C THR A 110 2.86 1.11 30.92
N LEU A 111 2.49 1.96 29.97
CA LEU A 111 2.93 3.34 29.87
C LEU A 111 2.01 4.29 30.69
N ASP A 112 1.92 4.09 31.98
CA ASP A 112 0.98 4.83 32.88
C ASP A 112 1.16 6.34 32.88
N LYS A 113 2.40 6.81 32.57
CA LYS A 113 2.73 8.26 32.56
C LYS A 113 2.43 8.91 31.20
N TRP A 114 2.04 8.15 30.20
CA TRP A 114 1.67 8.69 28.90
C TRP A 114 0.20 9.14 28.91
N PRO A 115 -0.13 10.29 28.28
CA PRO A 115 -1.51 10.68 28.09
C PRO A 115 -2.30 9.60 27.35
N GLU A 116 -3.53 9.35 27.79
CA GLU A 116 -4.41 8.32 27.18
C GLU A 116 -4.59 8.53 25.68
N LYS A 117 -4.79 9.79 25.26
CA LYS A 117 -4.91 10.13 23.83
C LYS A 117 -3.68 9.68 23.02
N VAL A 118 -2.47 9.81 23.58
CA VAL A 118 -1.24 9.41 22.89
C VAL A 118 -1.16 7.89 22.80
N ARG A 119 -1.50 7.16 23.88
CA ARG A 119 -1.56 5.70 23.87
C ARG A 119 -2.57 5.19 22.83
N LEU A 120 -3.74 5.79 22.77
CA LEU A 120 -4.77 5.44 21.79
C LEU A 120 -4.29 5.71 20.35
N MET A 121 -3.65 6.85 20.10
CA MET A 121 -3.09 7.15 18.77
C MET A 121 -2.03 6.12 18.35
N GLN A 122 -1.15 5.69 19.27
CA GLN A 122 -0.15 4.66 18.98
C GLN A 122 -0.80 3.30 18.75
N ALA A 123 -1.79 2.92 19.56
CA ALA A 123 -2.53 1.68 19.38
C ALA A 123 -3.23 1.62 18.02
N ASN A 124 -3.88 2.70 17.60
CA ASN A 124 -4.55 2.80 16.32
C ASN A 124 -3.55 2.78 15.14
N TRP A 125 -2.36 3.39 15.32
CA TRP A 125 -1.30 3.38 14.31
C TRP A 125 -0.69 2.01 14.10
N ILE A 126 -0.36 1.29 15.19
CA ILE A 126 0.17 -0.07 15.12
C ILE A 126 -0.89 -0.99 14.53
N GLY A 127 -2.13 -0.90 15.01
CA GLY A 127 -3.34 -1.53 14.52
C GLY A 127 -3.20 -3.05 14.34
N ARG A 128 -3.83 -3.85 15.19
CA ARG A 128 -3.97 -5.27 14.94
C ARG A 128 -5.22 -5.49 14.11
N SER A 129 -5.06 -6.07 12.92
CA SER A 129 -6.18 -6.49 12.08
C SER A 129 -6.12 -7.99 11.86
N GLU A 130 -7.27 -8.62 11.84
CA GLU A 130 -7.43 -10.02 11.47
C GLU A 130 -8.14 -10.09 10.12
N GLY A 131 -7.69 -10.99 9.27
CA GLY A 131 -8.27 -11.13 7.94
C GLY A 131 -8.22 -12.58 7.47
N MET A 132 -8.81 -12.81 6.32
CA MET A 132 -8.94 -14.11 5.70
C MET A 132 -8.39 -14.09 4.28
N LEU A 133 -7.67 -15.16 3.91
CA LEU A 133 -7.38 -15.48 2.51
C LEU A 133 -8.56 -16.24 1.93
N VAL A 134 -9.12 -15.73 0.85
CA VAL A 134 -10.26 -16.31 0.14
C VAL A 134 -9.83 -16.66 -1.28
N ARG A 135 -10.07 -17.91 -1.68
CA ARG A 135 -9.79 -18.38 -3.04
C ARG A 135 -11.01 -18.22 -3.92
N TRP A 136 -10.77 -17.64 -5.07
CA TRP A 136 -11.77 -17.49 -6.12
C TRP A 136 -11.34 -18.31 -7.32
N ALA A 137 -12.18 -19.22 -7.77
CA ALA A 137 -11.97 -19.89 -9.04
C ALA A 137 -12.09 -18.87 -10.18
N LEU A 138 -11.29 -19.04 -11.21
CA LEU A 138 -11.42 -18.27 -12.44
C LEU A 138 -12.22 -19.09 -13.47
N ASP A 139 -13.08 -18.41 -14.20
CA ASP A 139 -13.86 -19.04 -15.27
C ASP A 139 -12.92 -19.55 -16.36
N ALA A 140 -12.96 -20.86 -16.62
CA ALA A 140 -12.06 -21.56 -17.53
C ALA A 140 -12.15 -21.06 -18.98
N GLU A 141 -13.27 -20.43 -19.39
CA GLU A 141 -13.44 -19.87 -20.73
C GLU A 141 -12.73 -18.52 -20.88
N THR A 142 -12.50 -17.81 -19.77
CA THR A 142 -11.95 -16.45 -19.77
C THR A 142 -10.54 -16.36 -19.17
N ALA A 143 -10.16 -17.35 -18.34
CA ALA A 143 -8.87 -17.33 -17.65
C ALA A 143 -7.69 -17.63 -18.57
N PRO A 144 -6.54 -16.95 -18.39
CA PRO A 144 -5.29 -17.34 -19.08
C PRO A 144 -4.86 -18.75 -18.66
N LYS A 145 -4.23 -19.47 -19.57
CA LYS A 145 -3.72 -20.83 -19.29
C LYS A 145 -2.78 -20.86 -18.08
N GLY A 146 -3.04 -21.82 -17.18
CA GLY A 146 -2.24 -21.98 -15.95
C GLY A 146 -2.68 -21.08 -14.79
N HIS A 147 -3.79 -20.35 -14.94
CA HIS A 147 -4.41 -19.55 -13.88
C HIS A 147 -5.84 -20.08 -13.68
N GLU A 148 -6.03 -20.99 -12.73
CA GLU A 148 -7.33 -21.62 -12.43
C GLU A 148 -8.01 -20.96 -11.24
N GLU A 149 -7.25 -20.38 -10.35
CA GLU A 149 -7.71 -19.72 -9.13
C GLU A 149 -6.89 -18.48 -8.81
N HIS A 150 -7.47 -17.64 -7.97
CA HIS A 150 -6.83 -16.43 -7.48
C HIS A 150 -7.14 -16.23 -5.99
N GLU A 151 -6.15 -15.83 -5.21
CA GLU A 151 -6.32 -15.54 -3.78
C GLU A 151 -6.44 -14.04 -3.54
N ILE A 152 -7.40 -13.65 -2.72
CA ILE A 152 -7.50 -12.30 -2.17
C ILE A 152 -7.37 -12.34 -0.64
N TYR A 153 -6.86 -11.26 -0.06
CA TYR A 153 -6.89 -11.05 1.38
C TYR A 153 -7.94 -10.00 1.71
N THR A 154 -8.79 -10.30 2.70
CA THR A 154 -9.82 -9.36 3.18
C THR A 154 -9.90 -9.36 4.71
N THR A 155 -10.12 -8.19 5.29
CA THR A 155 -10.50 -8.03 6.70
C THR A 155 -12.02 -8.05 6.91
N ARG A 156 -12.80 -8.09 5.81
CA ARG A 156 -14.25 -8.08 5.81
C ARG A 156 -14.83 -9.26 5.02
N PRO A 157 -14.56 -10.52 5.43
CA PRO A 157 -15.12 -11.70 4.76
C PRO A 157 -16.63 -11.76 4.83
N ASP A 158 -17.24 -11.08 5.79
CA ASP A 158 -18.68 -10.92 5.96
C ASP A 158 -19.34 -10.20 4.77
N THR A 159 -18.61 -9.40 4.00
CA THR A 159 -19.16 -8.64 2.87
C THR A 159 -19.00 -9.31 1.51
N LEU A 160 -18.58 -10.58 1.46
CA LEU A 160 -18.37 -11.32 0.21
C LEU A 160 -19.57 -11.33 -0.72
N PHE A 161 -20.78 -11.42 -0.18
CA PHE A 161 -22.02 -11.37 -0.97
C PHE A 161 -22.37 -9.98 -1.54
N GLY A 162 -21.53 -8.98 -1.26
CA GLY A 162 -21.57 -7.66 -1.89
C GLY A 162 -20.55 -7.48 -3.00
N ALA A 163 -19.84 -8.55 -3.37
CA ALA A 163 -18.79 -8.48 -4.38
C ALA A 163 -19.36 -8.14 -5.76
N SER A 164 -18.87 -7.07 -6.36
CA SER A 164 -19.30 -6.59 -7.66
C SER A 164 -18.21 -6.69 -8.72
N PHE A 165 -16.96 -6.68 -8.30
CA PHE A 165 -15.79 -6.83 -9.15
C PHE A 165 -14.62 -7.37 -8.32
N MET A 166 -13.59 -7.83 -9.03
CA MET A 166 -12.26 -8.07 -8.47
C MET A 166 -11.30 -7.04 -9.07
N ALA A 167 -10.39 -6.50 -8.27
CA ALA A 167 -9.35 -5.61 -8.75
C ALA A 167 -7.98 -6.16 -8.38
N ILE A 168 -7.06 -6.16 -9.36
CA ILE A 168 -5.69 -6.64 -9.22
C ILE A 168 -4.69 -5.55 -9.56
N ALA A 169 -3.52 -5.63 -8.94
CA ALA A 169 -2.42 -4.71 -9.22
C ALA A 169 -1.90 -4.85 -10.66
N PRO A 170 -1.40 -3.77 -11.29
CA PRO A 170 -0.82 -3.82 -12.63
C PRO A 170 0.35 -4.80 -12.77
N ASP A 171 1.02 -5.11 -11.65
CA ASP A 171 2.15 -6.06 -11.59
C ASP A 171 1.75 -7.47 -11.17
N HIS A 172 0.47 -7.69 -10.91
CA HIS A 172 -0.03 -9.00 -10.51
C HIS A 172 0.24 -10.06 -11.61
N PRO A 173 0.62 -11.32 -11.28
CA PRO A 173 0.89 -12.37 -12.27
C PRO A 173 -0.26 -12.56 -13.27
N LEU A 174 -1.51 -12.53 -12.80
CA LEU A 174 -2.70 -12.63 -13.65
C LEU A 174 -2.82 -11.43 -14.62
N ALA A 175 -2.49 -10.20 -14.17
CA ALA A 175 -2.50 -9.01 -15.02
C ALA A 175 -1.45 -9.11 -16.12
N ARG A 176 -0.26 -9.62 -15.79
CA ARG A 176 0.81 -9.84 -16.77
C ARG A 176 0.42 -10.89 -17.81
N ALA A 177 -0.14 -12.02 -17.37
CA ALA A 177 -0.61 -13.06 -18.26
C ALA A 177 -1.71 -12.57 -19.21
N ALA A 178 -2.67 -11.79 -18.72
CA ALA A 178 -3.72 -11.20 -19.55
C ALA A 178 -3.16 -10.16 -20.54
N ALA A 179 -2.14 -9.39 -20.15
CA ALA A 179 -1.50 -8.38 -20.99
C ALA A 179 -0.68 -8.98 -22.17
N GLU A 180 -0.26 -10.25 -22.09
CA GLU A 180 0.46 -10.91 -23.20
C GLU A 180 -0.35 -10.94 -24.50
N THR A 181 -1.67 -11.02 -24.38
CA THR A 181 -2.58 -11.10 -25.53
C THR A 181 -3.42 -9.82 -25.74
N ASN A 182 -3.27 -8.83 -24.85
CA ASN A 182 -4.02 -7.58 -24.89
C ASN A 182 -3.09 -6.35 -24.81
N PRO A 183 -2.72 -5.75 -25.96
CA PRO A 183 -1.82 -4.60 -26.01
C PRO A 183 -2.36 -3.35 -25.29
N GLU A 184 -3.69 -3.15 -25.23
CA GLU A 184 -4.29 -2.02 -24.53
C GLU A 184 -4.16 -2.18 -23.01
N LEU A 185 -4.37 -3.40 -22.49
CA LEU A 185 -4.12 -3.72 -21.11
C LEU A 185 -2.64 -3.57 -20.75
N ALA A 186 -1.72 -3.99 -21.65
CA ALA A 186 -0.28 -3.80 -21.46
C ALA A 186 0.06 -2.30 -21.32
N ALA A 187 -0.48 -1.46 -22.22
CA ALA A 187 -0.27 -0.01 -22.19
C ALA A 187 -0.85 0.64 -20.91
N PHE A 188 -2.05 0.23 -20.49
CA PHE A 188 -2.65 0.69 -19.25
C PHE A 188 -1.83 0.29 -18.02
N SER A 189 -1.34 -0.96 -17.97
CA SER A 189 -0.49 -1.42 -16.88
C SER A 189 0.83 -0.65 -16.81
N ASP A 190 1.42 -0.30 -17.96
CA ASP A 190 2.63 0.52 -18.06
C ASP A 190 2.38 1.97 -17.62
N GLU A 191 1.21 2.53 -17.93
CA GLU A 191 0.79 3.84 -17.43
C GLU A 191 0.69 3.83 -15.90
N CYS A 192 -0.01 2.83 -15.33
CA CYS A 192 -0.14 2.69 -13.88
C CYS A 192 1.21 2.55 -13.16
N ARG A 193 2.17 1.82 -13.75
CA ARG A 193 3.53 1.67 -13.17
C ARG A 193 4.31 3.00 -13.12
N ARG A 194 3.98 3.94 -13.99
CA ARG A 194 4.60 5.29 -14.02
C ARG A 194 3.93 6.27 -13.08
N MET A 195 2.71 6.00 -12.64
CA MET A 195 2.04 6.79 -11.61
C MET A 195 2.79 6.59 -10.28
N GLY A 196 2.79 7.62 -9.44
CA GLY A 196 3.45 7.53 -8.12
C GLY A 196 2.87 6.39 -7.29
N THR A 197 3.74 5.73 -6.53
CA THR A 197 3.35 4.63 -5.62
C THR A 197 3.14 5.13 -4.19
N SER A 198 3.19 6.44 -3.94
CA SER A 198 2.89 6.97 -2.62
C SER A 198 1.40 6.79 -2.31
N VAL A 199 1.08 6.39 -1.09
CA VAL A 199 -0.31 6.21 -0.64
C VAL A 199 -1.12 7.50 -0.87
N ALA A 200 -0.51 8.67 -0.63
CA ALA A 200 -1.14 9.97 -0.81
C ALA A 200 -1.48 10.27 -2.29
N ASP A 201 -0.59 9.91 -3.22
CA ASP A 201 -0.84 10.08 -4.66
C ASP A 201 -1.97 9.15 -5.13
N LEU A 202 -1.99 7.92 -4.62
CA LEU A 202 -3.02 6.93 -4.94
C LEU A 202 -4.39 7.28 -4.34
N GLU A 203 -4.42 7.88 -3.15
CA GLU A 203 -5.66 8.35 -2.51
C GLU A 203 -6.30 9.52 -3.27
N SER A 204 -5.48 10.43 -3.79
CA SER A 204 -5.93 11.63 -4.51
C SER A 204 -6.18 11.40 -6.00
N ALA A 205 -5.61 10.34 -6.60
CA ALA A 205 -5.78 10.05 -8.01
C ALA A 205 -7.20 9.53 -8.33
N GLU A 206 -7.69 9.87 -9.52
CA GLU A 206 -8.90 9.26 -10.07
C GLU A 206 -8.75 7.74 -10.14
N LYS A 207 -9.75 7.00 -9.64
CA LYS A 207 -9.74 5.54 -9.62
C LYS A 207 -10.08 5.02 -11.02
N ARG A 208 -9.06 4.44 -11.66
CA ARG A 208 -9.18 3.93 -13.04
C ARG A 208 -8.87 2.43 -13.07
N GLY A 209 -9.59 1.71 -13.92
CA GLY A 209 -9.39 0.28 -14.12
C GLY A 209 -9.54 -0.09 -15.59
N PHE A 210 -9.01 -1.26 -15.92
CA PHE A 210 -9.15 -1.88 -17.24
C PHE A 210 -9.77 -3.26 -17.05
N ASP A 211 -10.94 -3.53 -17.67
CA ASP A 211 -11.54 -4.88 -17.66
C ASP A 211 -10.65 -5.83 -18.45
N THR A 212 -10.13 -6.85 -17.77
CA THR A 212 -9.24 -7.86 -18.41
C THR A 212 -9.99 -8.83 -19.30
N GLY A 213 -11.32 -8.85 -19.23
CA GLY A 213 -12.16 -9.89 -19.83
C GLY A 213 -12.23 -11.18 -19.02
N ILE A 214 -11.41 -11.33 -17.97
CA ILE A 214 -11.44 -12.49 -17.07
C ILE A 214 -12.62 -12.37 -16.13
N ARG A 215 -13.22 -13.51 -15.76
CA ARG A 215 -14.30 -13.61 -14.78
C ARG A 215 -13.86 -14.47 -13.60
N ALA A 216 -14.09 -14.00 -12.39
CA ALA A 216 -13.88 -14.76 -11.17
C ALA A 216 -15.23 -15.28 -10.64
N VAL A 217 -15.25 -16.55 -10.23
CA VAL A 217 -16.46 -17.23 -9.73
C VAL A 217 -16.57 -17.02 -8.23
N HIS A 218 -17.75 -16.61 -7.77
CA HIS A 218 -17.98 -16.37 -6.35
C HIS A 218 -17.77 -17.66 -5.52
N PRO A 219 -17.06 -17.62 -4.38
CA PRO A 219 -16.68 -18.84 -3.63
C PRO A 219 -17.86 -19.67 -3.14
N PHE A 220 -19.03 -19.07 -2.94
CA PHE A 220 -20.23 -19.73 -2.42
C PHE A 220 -21.36 -19.85 -3.45
N ASP A 221 -21.20 -19.28 -4.64
CA ASP A 221 -22.24 -19.34 -5.69
C ASP A 221 -21.57 -19.50 -7.07
N PRO A 222 -21.55 -20.71 -7.63
CA PRO A 222 -20.91 -20.99 -8.91
C PRO A 222 -21.57 -20.30 -10.11
N ASP A 223 -22.81 -19.86 -9.98
CA ASP A 223 -23.54 -19.15 -11.04
C ASP A 223 -23.27 -17.63 -10.98
N TRP A 224 -22.62 -17.14 -9.94
CA TRP A 224 -22.27 -15.74 -9.76
C TRP A 224 -20.81 -15.48 -10.15
N THR A 225 -20.61 -14.75 -11.22
CA THR A 225 -19.27 -14.31 -11.64
C THR A 225 -19.12 -12.80 -11.55
N VAL A 226 -17.91 -12.37 -11.23
CA VAL A 226 -17.54 -10.95 -11.19
C VAL A 226 -16.40 -10.65 -12.18
N PRO A 227 -16.38 -9.47 -12.82
CA PRO A 227 -15.29 -9.07 -13.69
C PRO A 227 -14.00 -8.82 -12.92
N VAL A 228 -12.86 -9.13 -13.54
CA VAL A 228 -11.53 -8.85 -13.00
C VAL A 228 -10.93 -7.64 -13.70
N TYR A 229 -10.66 -6.58 -12.95
CA TYR A 229 -10.04 -5.35 -13.43
C TYR A 229 -8.58 -5.26 -13.01
N VAL A 230 -7.71 -4.79 -13.90
CA VAL A 230 -6.44 -4.18 -13.46
C VAL A 230 -6.73 -2.76 -13.04
N ALA A 231 -6.37 -2.37 -11.82
CA ALA A 231 -6.71 -1.06 -11.27
C ALA A 231 -5.47 -0.30 -10.75
N ASN A 232 -5.44 1.01 -11.00
CA ASN A 232 -4.31 1.87 -10.67
C ASN A 232 -4.13 2.11 -9.16
N PHE A 233 -5.12 1.77 -8.34
CA PHE A 233 -5.10 1.97 -6.89
C PHE A 233 -4.82 0.69 -6.08
N ILE A 234 -4.57 -0.44 -6.75
CA ILE A 234 -4.20 -1.71 -6.10
C ILE A 234 -2.69 -1.87 -6.12
N LEU A 235 -2.11 -2.13 -4.94
CA LEU A 235 -0.67 -2.31 -4.75
C LEU A 235 -0.32 -3.78 -4.53
N MET A 236 0.76 -4.25 -5.18
CA MET A 236 1.29 -5.62 -4.99
C MET A 236 1.77 -5.90 -3.56
N ASP A 237 2.24 -4.87 -2.86
CA ASP A 237 2.82 -5.01 -1.52
C ASP A 237 1.74 -5.06 -0.40
N TYR A 238 0.47 -4.97 -0.76
CA TYR A 238 -0.64 -5.07 0.17
C TYR A 238 -1.44 -6.35 -0.07
N GLY A 239 -1.45 -7.25 0.93
CA GLY A 239 -2.12 -8.54 0.84
C GLY A 239 -1.54 -9.43 -0.28
N THR A 240 -2.39 -9.85 -1.19
CA THR A 240 -2.03 -10.65 -2.38
C THR A 240 -1.84 -9.81 -3.65
N GLY A 241 -1.96 -8.48 -3.55
CA GLY A 241 -2.03 -7.61 -4.73
C GLY A 241 -3.37 -7.68 -5.45
N ALA A 242 -4.41 -8.15 -4.76
CA ALA A 242 -5.76 -8.26 -5.26
C ALA A 242 -6.81 -8.10 -4.16
N ILE A 243 -7.96 -7.54 -4.54
CA ILE A 243 -9.12 -7.37 -3.66
C ILE A 243 -10.39 -7.80 -4.40
N PHE A 244 -11.45 -8.11 -3.67
CA PHE A 244 -12.80 -7.98 -4.22
C PHE A 244 -13.39 -6.63 -3.82
N GLY A 245 -14.11 -6.01 -4.72
CA GLY A 245 -14.81 -4.75 -4.47
C GLY A 245 -16.20 -4.97 -3.91
N CYS A 246 -16.48 -4.34 -2.75
CA CYS A 246 -17.81 -4.31 -2.14
C CYS A 246 -18.35 -2.88 -2.09
N PRO A 247 -18.98 -2.40 -3.20
CA PRO A 247 -19.43 -1.01 -3.33
C PRO A 247 -20.39 -0.51 -2.26
N SER A 248 -21.14 -1.44 -1.64
CA SER A 248 -22.07 -1.07 -0.59
C SER A 248 -21.40 -0.71 0.73
N GLY A 249 -20.16 -1.19 0.97
CA GLY A 249 -19.43 -1.05 2.22
C GLY A 249 -18.12 -0.28 2.15
N ASP A 250 -17.66 0.11 0.98
CA ASP A 250 -16.44 0.91 0.79
C ASP A 250 -16.68 2.01 -0.25
N GLN A 251 -16.37 3.26 0.10
CA GLN A 251 -16.63 4.41 -0.78
C GLN A 251 -15.80 4.36 -2.07
N ARG A 252 -14.56 3.87 -2.01
CA ARG A 252 -13.70 3.77 -3.19
C ARG A 252 -14.23 2.75 -4.17
N ASP A 253 -14.76 1.65 -3.66
CA ASP A 253 -15.40 0.61 -4.46
C ASP A 253 -16.71 1.11 -5.06
N LEU A 254 -17.48 1.92 -4.31
CA LEU A 254 -18.72 2.53 -4.79
C LEU A 254 -18.45 3.51 -5.94
N ASP A 255 -17.45 4.38 -5.78
CA ASP A 255 -17.08 5.34 -6.82
C ASP A 255 -16.60 4.62 -8.08
N PHE A 256 -15.80 3.56 -7.92
CA PHE A 256 -15.36 2.73 -9.02
C PHE A 256 -16.51 2.00 -9.70
N ALA A 257 -17.38 1.35 -8.92
CA ALA A 257 -18.52 0.62 -9.46
C ALA A 257 -19.45 1.52 -10.28
N ARG A 258 -19.66 2.76 -9.83
CA ARG A 258 -20.45 3.74 -10.59
C ARG A 258 -19.79 4.21 -11.86
N ALA A 259 -18.46 4.43 -11.83
CA ALA A 259 -17.71 4.83 -13.01
C ALA A 259 -17.74 3.75 -14.11
N TYR A 260 -17.92 2.49 -13.73
CA TYR A 260 -17.90 1.34 -14.64
C TYR A 260 -19.25 0.62 -14.77
N ASP A 261 -20.35 1.23 -14.31
CA ASP A 261 -21.72 0.68 -14.35
C ASP A 261 -21.84 -0.73 -13.75
N LEU A 262 -21.08 -0.98 -12.66
CA LEU A 262 -21.09 -2.27 -11.96
C LEU A 262 -22.23 -2.32 -10.92
N PRO A 263 -22.75 -3.50 -10.60
CA PRO A 263 -23.84 -3.64 -9.63
C PRO A 263 -23.40 -3.21 -8.23
N VAL A 264 -24.34 -2.64 -7.46
CA VAL A 264 -24.15 -2.29 -6.04
C VAL A 264 -25.13 -3.11 -5.22
N VAL A 265 -24.64 -4.19 -4.60
CA VAL A 265 -25.44 -5.09 -3.76
C VAL A 265 -25.31 -4.65 -2.30
N PRO A 266 -26.41 -4.18 -1.65
CA PRO A 266 -26.34 -3.80 -0.25
C PRO A 266 -26.15 -5.04 0.64
N VAL A 267 -25.09 -5.05 1.47
CA VAL A 267 -24.83 -6.12 2.45
C VAL A 267 -24.84 -5.62 3.89
N ILE A 268 -24.82 -4.31 4.09
CA ILE A 268 -24.93 -3.69 5.42
C ILE A 268 -26.16 -2.78 5.43
N LEU A 269 -27.05 -3.02 6.37
CA LEU A 269 -28.23 -2.18 6.63
C LEU A 269 -27.94 -1.26 7.81
N PRO A 270 -27.92 0.07 7.63
CA PRO A 270 -27.72 1.01 8.73
C PRO A 270 -28.80 0.89 9.80
N ALA A 271 -28.46 1.23 11.04
CA ALA A 271 -29.41 1.21 12.15
C ALA A 271 -30.64 2.08 11.85
N GLY A 272 -31.83 1.51 11.99
CA GLY A 272 -33.10 2.19 11.74
C GLY A 272 -33.60 2.17 10.29
N ALA A 273 -32.81 1.69 9.34
CA ALA A 273 -33.25 1.49 7.97
C ALA A 273 -34.08 0.20 7.85
N LYS A 274 -34.94 0.12 6.81
CA LYS A 274 -35.71 -1.09 6.48
C LYS A 274 -35.01 -1.85 5.37
N ALA A 275 -34.89 -3.17 5.50
CA ALA A 275 -34.22 -4.01 4.49
C ALA A 275 -34.96 -4.04 3.15
N GLU A 276 -36.31 -3.99 3.20
CA GLU A 276 -37.16 -4.03 1.99
C GLU A 276 -36.98 -2.76 1.15
N GLY A 277 -36.42 -2.92 -0.06
CA GLY A 277 -36.19 -1.82 -0.99
C GLY A 277 -34.98 -0.93 -0.65
N PHE A 278 -34.14 -1.36 0.27
CA PHE A 278 -32.91 -0.59 0.60
C PHE A 278 -31.95 -0.59 -0.57
N THR A 279 -31.48 0.60 -0.93
CA THR A 279 -30.44 0.83 -1.94
C THR A 279 -29.39 1.77 -1.38
N VAL A 280 -28.14 1.59 -1.80
CA VAL A 280 -27.03 2.46 -1.41
C VAL A 280 -27.12 3.79 -2.14
N GLY A 281 -27.11 4.89 -1.39
CA GLY A 281 -27.10 6.26 -1.92
C GLY A 281 -25.73 6.67 -2.44
N ASP A 282 -25.42 7.97 -2.38
CA ASP A 282 -24.14 8.52 -2.85
C ASP A 282 -22.96 8.19 -1.91
N THR A 283 -23.25 7.70 -0.73
CA THR A 283 -22.25 7.33 0.27
C THR A 283 -22.39 5.85 0.61
N ALA A 284 -21.28 5.14 0.62
CA ALA A 284 -21.22 3.74 1.07
C ALA A 284 -21.54 3.62 2.56
N VAL A 285 -22.01 2.45 2.98
CA VAL A 285 -22.32 2.15 4.38
C VAL A 285 -21.11 1.47 4.99
N ASP A 286 -20.17 2.25 5.50
CA ASP A 286 -18.89 1.78 6.10
C ASP A 286 -18.96 1.57 7.62
N GLY A 287 -20.09 1.93 8.26
CA GLY A 287 -20.31 1.85 9.70
C GLY A 287 -20.96 0.57 10.17
N ASP A 288 -21.32 0.57 11.46
CA ASP A 288 -22.06 -0.53 12.09
C ASP A 288 -23.46 -0.68 11.49
N GLY A 289 -23.88 -1.92 11.33
CA GLY A 289 -25.18 -2.24 10.78
C GLY A 289 -25.55 -3.72 10.91
N THR A 290 -26.68 -4.09 10.38
CA THR A 290 -27.13 -5.50 10.29
C THR A 290 -26.76 -6.04 8.92
N MET A 291 -26.13 -7.22 8.87
CA MET A 291 -25.85 -7.88 7.60
C MET A 291 -27.15 -8.31 6.92
N ILE A 292 -27.26 -8.02 5.63
CA ILE A 292 -28.37 -8.41 4.75
C ILE A 292 -27.83 -8.99 3.45
N ASN A 293 -28.60 -9.81 2.77
CA ASN A 293 -28.22 -10.44 1.50
C ASN A 293 -26.93 -11.28 1.57
N SER A 294 -26.61 -11.83 2.74
CA SER A 294 -25.42 -12.64 3.00
C SER A 294 -25.79 -14.03 3.51
#